data_df662c145dc5e6f88676ebeb04bea7b8
#
_entry.id   df662c145dc5e6f88676ebeb04bea7b8
#
_cell.length_a   1.000
_cell.length_b   1.000
_cell.length_c   1.000
_cell.angle_alpha   90.00
_cell.angle_beta   90.00
_cell.angle_gamma   90.00
#
_symmetry.space_group_name_H-M   'P 1'
#
loop_
_entity.id
_entity.type
_entity.pdbx_description
1 polymer ?
#
loop_
_entity_poly.entity_id
_entity_poly.type
_entity_poly.pdbx_seq_one_letter_code
_entity_poly.pdbx_strand_id
1 'polypeptide(L)'
;MYSPVGQNPPGMLDQGSQKEKNCCYNTACAIFQVLCWGSLVTSVLMSMNNNENYYIWASFGVCYLIYIILEFCSPTAKYLCNKSSDQGIYQKMGRHFQTPPEIHFHCECYHYETRVHYSTDKDGHRHRHTERVKITTYTETYNMPYYSERDVSGLFYLNCDKAYVEKKYYIKLELKEEINFADAISYYDYETAKSAFWRRNRFRDVHFEFTEQRIIPGMVHHNLVKLTDIEPCMANFFWFFVFTLLTLAEFLRCYVDSFCVYQKFKVRKLVSTRYD
;
A
#
# COMPACT_ATOMS: atom_id res chain seq x y z
N MET A 1 -2.31 1.63 -47.39
CA MET A 1 -2.18 0.79 -46.22
C MET A 1 -1.43 1.61 -45.17
N TYR A 2 -2.15 2.29 -44.29
CA TYR A 2 -1.56 3.03 -43.16
C TYR A 2 -1.48 2.08 -41.99
N SER A 3 -0.26 1.75 -41.51
CA SER A 3 -0.04 1.11 -40.24
C SER A 3 -0.42 2.10 -39.13
N PRO A 4 -1.30 1.77 -38.17
CA PRO A 4 -1.51 2.62 -37.03
C PRO A 4 -0.28 2.55 -36.12
N VAL A 5 0.36 3.70 -35.98
CA VAL A 5 1.42 3.97 -35.00
C VAL A 5 0.94 3.56 -33.61
N GLY A 6 1.67 2.67 -32.98
CA GLY A 6 1.66 2.19 -31.61
C GLY A 6 0.83 2.93 -30.57
N GLN A 7 -0.48 2.72 -30.58
CA GLN A 7 -1.26 2.99 -29.37
C GLN A 7 -1.10 1.79 -28.45
N ASN A 8 -0.53 2.03 -27.26
CA ASN A 8 -0.54 1.04 -26.19
C ASN A 8 -1.99 0.55 -25.97
N PRO A 9 -2.21 -0.77 -25.88
CA PRO A 9 -3.54 -1.30 -25.69
C PRO A 9 -4.20 -0.67 -24.46
N PRO A 10 -5.52 -0.40 -24.49
CA PRO A 10 -6.24 0.18 -23.37
C PRO A 10 -6.06 -0.72 -22.13
N GLY A 11 -5.53 -0.16 -21.04
CA GLY A 11 -5.23 -0.90 -19.79
C GLY A 11 -3.76 -0.84 -19.36
N MET A 12 -2.80 -0.63 -20.27
CA MET A 12 -1.41 -0.42 -19.89
C MET A 12 -1.15 1.03 -19.47
N LEU A 13 -0.62 1.18 -18.26
CA LEU A 13 -0.14 2.48 -17.76
C LEU A 13 1.30 2.72 -18.19
N ASP A 14 1.59 3.99 -18.48
CA ASP A 14 2.93 4.47 -18.74
C ASP A 14 3.86 4.18 -17.54
N GLN A 15 5.04 3.65 -17.81
CA GLN A 15 5.99 3.18 -16.80
C GLN A 15 6.63 4.31 -15.97
N GLY A 16 6.45 5.58 -16.39
CA GLY A 16 7.16 6.72 -15.79
C GLY A 16 6.74 7.09 -14.38
N SER A 17 5.45 7.13 -14.08
CA SER A 17 4.94 7.77 -12.86
C SER A 17 5.13 6.98 -11.55
N GLN A 18 5.52 5.71 -11.60
CA GLN A 18 5.65 4.89 -10.39
C GLN A 18 7.09 4.64 -9.96
N LYS A 19 8.04 4.84 -10.89
CA LYS A 19 9.44 4.86 -10.49
C LYS A 19 9.66 5.91 -9.39
N GLU A 20 8.90 7.03 -9.42
CA GLU A 20 8.98 8.10 -8.41
C GLU A 20 8.42 7.71 -7.03
N LYS A 21 7.24 7.07 -6.94
CA LYS A 21 6.65 6.71 -5.62
C LYS A 21 7.40 5.59 -4.90
N ASN A 22 7.87 4.59 -5.67
CA ASN A 22 8.73 3.55 -5.13
C ASN A 22 10.11 4.10 -4.76
N CYS A 23 10.60 5.13 -5.46
CA CYS A 23 11.84 5.82 -5.16
C CYS A 23 11.78 6.50 -3.79
N CYS A 24 10.74 7.26 -3.48
CA CYS A 24 10.60 7.92 -2.17
C CYS A 24 10.57 6.91 -1.01
N TYR A 25 9.85 5.80 -1.17
CA TYR A 25 9.79 4.77 -0.13
C TYR A 25 11.13 4.07 0.06
N ASN A 26 11.77 3.66 -1.03
CA ASN A 26 13.09 3.04 -1.00
C ASN A 26 14.14 3.99 -0.43
N THR A 27 14.04 5.29 -0.72
CA THR A 27 14.93 6.31 -0.14
C THR A 27 14.74 6.41 1.37
N ALA A 28 13.49 6.37 1.87
CA ALA A 28 13.23 6.36 3.30
C ALA A 28 13.82 5.13 4.00
N CYS A 29 13.64 3.93 3.43
CA CYS A 29 14.23 2.69 3.95
C CYS A 29 15.76 2.78 3.98
N ALA A 30 16.39 3.27 2.91
CA ALA A 30 17.83 3.43 2.84
C ALA A 30 18.37 4.43 3.88
N ILE A 31 17.67 5.56 4.09
CA ILE A 31 18.02 6.53 5.13
C ILE A 31 17.99 5.88 6.51
N PHE A 32 16.92 5.17 6.86
CA PHE A 32 16.82 4.49 8.16
C PHE A 32 17.86 3.38 8.31
N GLN A 33 18.19 2.68 7.25
CA GLN A 33 19.27 1.70 7.25
C GLN A 33 20.62 2.35 7.57
N VAL A 34 20.95 3.47 6.94
CA VAL A 34 22.18 4.22 7.22
C VAL A 34 22.19 4.74 8.66
N LEU A 35 21.07 5.24 9.17
CA LEU A 35 20.93 5.68 10.56
C LEU A 35 21.13 4.52 11.55
N CYS A 36 20.62 3.32 11.25
CA CYS A 36 20.85 2.11 12.05
C CYS A 36 22.34 1.75 12.09
N TRP A 37 23.02 1.72 10.95
CA TRP A 37 24.45 1.45 10.91
C TRP A 37 25.26 2.53 11.64
N GLY A 38 24.95 3.80 11.43
CA GLY A 38 25.61 4.92 12.12
C GLY A 38 25.46 4.84 13.63
N SER A 39 24.24 4.59 14.13
CA SER A 39 23.98 4.46 15.56
C SER A 39 24.63 3.20 16.17
N LEU A 40 24.66 2.08 15.44
CA LEU A 40 25.35 0.86 15.87
C LEU A 40 26.85 1.09 16.01
N VAL A 41 27.49 1.64 14.98
CA VAL A 41 28.94 1.95 15.00
C VAL A 41 29.27 2.90 16.15
N THR A 42 28.47 3.95 16.34
CA THR A 42 28.65 4.88 17.45
C THR A 42 28.51 4.20 18.81
N SER A 43 27.52 3.32 18.97
CA SER A 43 27.32 2.55 20.21
C SER A 43 28.52 1.65 20.52
N VAL A 44 29.05 0.96 19.51
CA VAL A 44 30.23 0.10 19.67
C VAL A 44 31.47 0.91 20.02
N LEU A 45 31.75 2.02 19.33
CA LEU A 45 32.90 2.87 19.60
C LEU A 45 32.85 3.48 21.01
N MET A 46 31.66 3.91 21.46
CA MET A 46 31.48 4.43 22.81
C MET A 46 31.67 3.35 23.88
N SER A 47 31.18 2.13 23.64
CA SER A 47 31.37 1.00 24.54
C SER A 47 32.85 0.62 24.66
N MET A 48 33.60 0.64 23.54
CA MET A 48 35.04 0.39 23.54
C MET A 48 35.84 1.43 24.36
N ASN A 49 35.30 2.64 24.48
CA ASN A 49 35.94 3.75 25.19
C ASN A 49 35.47 3.86 26.66
N ASN A 50 34.88 2.79 27.23
CA ASN A 50 34.33 2.72 28.59
C ASN A 50 33.31 3.84 28.92
N ASN A 51 32.68 4.42 27.93
CA ASN A 51 31.69 5.47 28.07
C ASN A 51 30.30 4.87 27.76
N GLU A 52 29.80 4.04 28.69
CA GLU A 52 28.48 3.39 28.51
C GLU A 52 27.36 4.43 28.60
N ASN A 53 26.82 4.82 27.44
CA ASN A 53 25.68 5.69 27.37
C ASN A 53 24.44 4.93 26.90
N TYR A 54 23.55 4.55 27.82
CA TYR A 54 22.30 3.83 27.53
C TYR A 54 21.42 4.51 26.50
N TYR A 55 21.46 5.84 26.37
CA TYR A 55 20.66 6.57 25.40
C TYR A 55 21.05 6.26 23.94
N ILE A 56 22.33 5.94 23.69
CA ILE A 56 22.80 5.59 22.35
C ILE A 56 22.28 4.20 21.95
N TRP A 57 22.32 3.23 22.86
CA TRP A 57 21.73 1.90 22.62
C TRP A 57 20.21 1.97 22.47
N ALA A 58 19.53 2.80 23.25
CA ALA A 58 18.11 3.03 23.11
C ALA A 58 17.77 3.65 21.75
N SER A 59 18.56 4.64 21.28
CA SER A 59 18.36 5.24 19.96
C SER A 59 18.54 4.24 18.82
N PHE A 60 19.55 3.36 18.91
CA PHE A 60 19.73 2.27 17.96
C PHE A 60 18.50 1.35 17.93
N GLY A 61 18.01 0.94 19.11
CA GLY A 61 16.82 0.08 19.21
C GLY A 61 15.60 0.69 18.56
N VAL A 62 15.35 1.98 18.78
CA VAL A 62 14.22 2.71 18.16
C VAL A 62 14.39 2.80 16.63
N CYS A 63 15.56 3.19 16.15
CA CYS A 63 15.83 3.28 14.71
C CYS A 63 15.69 1.90 14.03
N TYR A 64 16.16 0.84 14.68
CA TYR A 64 16.07 -0.52 14.18
C TYR A 64 14.62 -1.01 14.09
N LEU A 65 13.79 -0.74 15.10
CA LEU A 65 12.37 -1.07 15.08
C LEU A 65 11.63 -0.34 13.95
N ILE A 66 11.88 0.96 13.78
CA ILE A 66 11.29 1.75 12.70
C ILE A 66 11.72 1.18 11.34
N TYR A 67 13.01 0.86 11.18
CA TYR A 67 13.53 0.25 9.96
C TYR A 67 12.80 -1.07 9.63
N ILE A 68 12.68 -1.98 10.60
CA ILE A 68 11.97 -3.26 10.42
C ILE A 68 10.53 -3.02 9.97
N ILE A 69 9.79 -2.14 10.65
CA ILE A 69 8.39 -1.82 10.29
C ILE A 69 8.30 -1.31 8.85
N LEU A 70 9.17 -0.37 8.47
CA LEU A 70 9.21 0.17 7.13
C LEU A 70 9.50 -0.92 6.10
N GLU A 71 10.48 -1.81 6.35
CA GLU A 71 10.82 -2.88 5.40
C GLU A 71 9.66 -3.87 5.21
N PHE A 72 8.98 -4.29 6.27
CA PHE A 72 7.80 -5.17 6.14
C PHE A 72 6.61 -4.50 5.46
N CYS A 73 6.48 -3.19 5.55
CA CYS A 73 5.48 -2.43 4.79
C CYS A 73 5.89 -2.16 3.34
N SER A 74 7.13 -2.50 2.94
CA SER A 74 7.69 -2.17 1.63
C SER A 74 6.94 -2.86 0.47
N PRO A 75 6.96 -2.25 -0.73
CA PRO A 75 6.45 -2.91 -1.93
C PRO A 75 7.13 -4.25 -2.21
N THR A 76 8.42 -4.38 -1.92
CA THR A 76 9.17 -5.63 -2.12
C THR A 76 8.62 -6.76 -1.25
N ALA A 77 8.34 -6.49 0.04
CA ALA A 77 7.69 -7.46 0.92
C ALA A 77 6.34 -7.91 0.35
N LYS A 78 5.50 -6.95 -0.09
CA LYS A 78 4.19 -7.24 -0.69
C LYS A 78 4.29 -8.11 -1.94
N TYR A 79 5.27 -7.86 -2.82
CA TYR A 79 5.51 -8.69 -4.00
C TYR A 79 5.93 -10.11 -3.63
N LEU A 80 6.87 -10.25 -2.70
CA LEU A 80 7.36 -11.58 -2.27
C LEU A 80 6.29 -12.39 -1.53
N CYS A 81 5.40 -11.75 -0.76
CA CYS A 81 4.26 -12.40 -0.13
C CYS A 81 3.20 -12.87 -1.14
N ASN A 82 3.04 -12.17 -2.29
CA ASN A 82 2.02 -12.45 -3.28
C ASN A 82 2.62 -13.08 -4.55
N LYS A 83 3.44 -14.10 -4.38
CA LYS A 83 4.03 -14.88 -5.47
C LYS A 83 2.97 -15.79 -6.11
N SER A 84 2.92 -15.81 -7.42
CA SER A 84 1.96 -16.60 -8.20
C SER A 84 2.65 -17.19 -9.44
N SER A 85 2.18 -18.36 -9.87
CA SER A 85 2.54 -18.85 -11.20
C SER A 85 1.84 -18.03 -12.28
N ASP A 86 2.26 -18.21 -13.51
CA ASP A 86 1.63 -17.58 -14.66
C ASP A 86 0.14 -17.97 -14.77
N GLN A 87 -0.21 -19.26 -14.70
CA GLN A 87 -1.59 -19.71 -14.69
C GLN A 87 -2.38 -19.17 -13.48
N GLY A 88 -1.74 -19.11 -12.32
CA GLY A 88 -2.35 -18.58 -11.10
C GLY A 88 -2.75 -17.12 -11.22
N ILE A 89 -1.94 -16.29 -11.91
CA ILE A 89 -2.30 -14.88 -12.10
C ILE A 89 -3.45 -14.70 -13.10
N TYR A 90 -3.51 -15.50 -14.20
CA TYR A 90 -4.66 -15.47 -15.11
C TYR A 90 -5.97 -15.86 -14.40
N GLN A 91 -5.92 -16.85 -13.51
CA GLN A 91 -7.09 -17.24 -12.72
C GLN A 91 -7.49 -16.14 -11.72
N LYS A 92 -6.53 -15.47 -11.06
CA LYS A 92 -6.80 -14.31 -10.20
C LYS A 92 -7.43 -13.16 -11.00
N MET A 93 -6.89 -12.86 -12.18
CA MET A 93 -7.44 -11.80 -13.05
C MET A 93 -8.86 -12.13 -13.51
N GLY A 94 -9.14 -13.39 -13.90
CA GLY A 94 -10.51 -13.82 -14.23
C GLY A 94 -11.50 -13.58 -13.09
N ARG A 95 -11.09 -13.83 -11.84
CA ARG A 95 -11.90 -13.50 -10.66
C ARG A 95 -12.11 -11.99 -10.51
N HIS A 96 -11.06 -11.19 -10.62
CA HIS A 96 -11.19 -9.72 -10.49
C HIS A 96 -12.09 -9.11 -11.57
N PHE A 97 -12.07 -9.66 -12.80
CA PHE A 97 -13.00 -9.23 -13.86
C PHE A 97 -14.46 -9.56 -13.56
N GLN A 98 -14.72 -10.63 -12.80
CA GLN A 98 -16.07 -11.05 -12.41
C GLN A 98 -16.52 -10.47 -11.06
N THR A 99 -15.58 -9.98 -10.23
CA THR A 99 -15.91 -9.44 -8.91
C THR A 99 -16.56 -8.07 -9.04
N PRO A 100 -17.76 -7.86 -8.45
CA PRO A 100 -18.42 -6.57 -8.43
C PRO A 100 -17.62 -5.55 -7.61
N PRO A 101 -17.53 -4.29 -8.08
CA PRO A 101 -16.91 -3.23 -7.33
C PRO A 101 -17.80 -2.79 -6.17
N GLU A 102 -17.19 -2.24 -5.12
CA GLU A 102 -17.89 -1.68 -3.99
C GLU A 102 -17.55 -0.19 -3.85
N ILE A 103 -18.58 0.62 -3.60
CA ILE A 103 -18.44 2.06 -3.39
C ILE A 103 -18.94 2.36 -1.98
N HIS A 104 -18.03 2.78 -1.10
CA HIS A 104 -18.33 3.04 0.30
C HIS A 104 -18.09 4.50 0.66
N PHE A 105 -19.00 5.08 1.41
CA PHE A 105 -18.82 6.32 2.14
C PHE A 105 -18.72 6.01 3.62
N HIS A 106 -17.65 6.42 4.24
CA HIS A 106 -17.43 6.25 5.67
C HIS A 106 -17.26 7.59 6.33
N CYS A 107 -17.84 7.77 7.50
CA CYS A 107 -17.60 8.93 8.33
C CYS A 107 -17.33 8.57 9.78
N GLU A 108 -16.51 9.41 10.41
CA GLU A 108 -16.24 9.40 11.84
C GLU A 108 -16.47 10.80 12.40
N CYS A 109 -17.34 10.89 13.39
CA CYS A 109 -17.63 12.13 14.11
C CYS A 109 -17.02 12.04 15.51
N TYR A 110 -16.26 13.05 15.92
CA TYR A 110 -15.54 13.02 17.17
C TYR A 110 -15.29 14.42 17.74
N HIS A 111 -14.97 14.46 19.01
CA HIS A 111 -14.43 15.65 19.68
C HIS A 111 -13.25 15.27 20.56
N TYR A 112 -12.54 16.28 21.05
CA TYR A 112 -11.46 16.08 21.99
C TYR A 112 -11.87 16.50 23.38
N GLU A 113 -11.70 15.60 24.36
CA GLU A 113 -11.81 15.90 25.77
C GLU A 113 -10.44 16.08 26.39
N THR A 114 -10.33 17.06 27.31
CA THR A 114 -9.13 17.25 28.09
C THR A 114 -9.30 16.52 29.42
N ARG A 115 -8.55 15.45 29.63
CA ARG A 115 -8.52 14.70 30.89
C ARG A 115 -7.36 15.18 31.74
N VAL A 116 -7.65 15.44 33.00
CA VAL A 116 -6.66 15.85 33.97
C VAL A 116 -6.38 14.67 34.90
N HIS A 117 -5.13 14.20 34.90
CA HIS A 117 -4.66 13.19 35.81
C HIS A 117 -3.73 13.81 36.84
N TYR A 118 -3.84 13.39 38.08
CA TYR A 118 -2.92 13.76 39.14
C TYR A 118 -2.06 12.56 39.51
N SER A 119 -0.75 12.71 39.46
CA SER A 119 0.19 11.73 40.00
C SER A 119 0.92 12.33 41.21
N THR A 120 1.21 11.51 42.21
CA THR A 120 2.02 11.90 43.36
C THR A 120 3.37 11.22 43.26
N ASP A 121 4.46 11.95 43.34
CA ASP A 121 5.79 11.39 43.36
C ASP A 121 6.15 10.78 44.72
N LYS A 122 7.34 10.16 44.84
CA LYS A 122 7.80 9.52 46.09
C LYS A 122 8.00 10.53 47.22
N ASP A 123 8.16 11.80 46.89
CA ASP A 123 8.40 12.89 47.85
C ASP A 123 7.09 13.61 48.26
N GLY A 124 5.93 13.10 47.79
CA GLY A 124 4.61 13.59 48.13
C GLY A 124 4.13 14.78 47.27
N HIS A 125 4.89 15.22 46.27
CA HIS A 125 4.49 16.32 45.39
C HIS A 125 3.47 15.83 44.35
N ARG A 126 2.41 16.63 44.17
CA ARG A 126 1.30 16.33 43.27
C ARG A 126 1.54 16.97 41.93
N HIS A 127 1.70 16.16 40.89
CA HIS A 127 1.87 16.62 39.51
C HIS A 127 0.55 16.51 38.76
N ARG A 128 0.20 17.59 38.04
CA ARG A 128 -0.97 17.66 37.17
C ARG A 128 -0.55 17.32 35.74
N HIS A 129 -1.06 16.22 35.20
CA HIS A 129 -0.90 15.83 33.80
C HIS A 129 -2.21 16.10 33.06
N THR A 130 -2.11 16.73 31.91
CA THR A 130 -3.25 17.03 31.06
C THR A 130 -3.09 16.25 29.75
N GLU A 131 -4.03 15.40 29.46
CA GLU A 131 -4.09 14.59 28.25
C GLU A 131 -5.29 15.01 27.40
N ARG A 132 -5.11 15.13 26.09
CA ARG A 132 -6.17 15.38 25.13
C ARG A 132 -6.56 14.07 24.45
N VAL A 133 -7.75 13.57 24.75
CA VAL A 133 -8.25 12.28 24.28
C VAL A 133 -9.28 12.50 23.19
N LYS A 134 -9.15 11.79 22.05
CA LYS A 134 -10.16 11.75 20.98
C LYS A 134 -11.31 10.85 21.44
N ILE A 135 -12.52 11.40 21.46
CA ILE A 135 -13.75 10.67 21.76
C ILE A 135 -14.57 10.58 20.47
N THR A 136 -14.66 9.39 19.90
CA THR A 136 -15.52 9.10 18.75
C THR A 136 -16.94 8.88 19.23
N THR A 137 -17.87 9.72 18.80
CA THR A 137 -19.27 9.68 19.19
C THR A 137 -20.15 8.94 18.20
N TYR A 138 -19.76 8.96 16.93
CA TYR A 138 -20.54 8.33 15.87
C TYR A 138 -19.68 7.90 14.69
N THR A 139 -19.97 6.72 14.16
CA THR A 139 -19.40 6.21 12.89
C THR A 139 -20.54 5.66 12.04
N GLU A 140 -20.45 5.90 10.74
CA GLU A 140 -21.40 5.33 9.77
C GLU A 140 -20.67 4.94 8.50
N THR A 141 -21.04 3.79 7.93
CA THR A 141 -20.61 3.35 6.60
C THR A 141 -21.85 3.15 5.74
N TYR A 142 -21.87 3.77 4.58
CA TYR A 142 -22.91 3.64 3.59
C TYR A 142 -22.35 3.01 2.32
N ASN A 143 -22.95 1.90 1.90
CA ASN A 143 -22.63 1.24 0.66
C ASN A 143 -23.56 1.75 -0.42
N MET A 144 -23.01 2.38 -1.44
CA MET A 144 -23.81 2.92 -2.54
C MET A 144 -24.36 1.76 -3.39
N PRO A 145 -25.70 1.63 -3.52
CA PRO A 145 -26.28 0.64 -4.41
C PRO A 145 -26.13 1.07 -5.88
N TYR A 146 -25.94 0.08 -6.75
CA TYR A 146 -26.01 0.22 -8.19
C TYR A 146 -26.70 -1.01 -8.79
N TYR A 147 -27.20 -0.91 -10.02
CA TYR A 147 -27.99 -1.98 -10.64
C TYR A 147 -27.16 -2.88 -11.57
N SER A 148 -26.25 -2.30 -12.30
CA SER A 148 -25.43 -3.05 -13.23
C SER A 148 -23.96 -2.63 -13.18
N GLU A 149 -23.11 -3.58 -13.54
CA GLU A 149 -21.68 -3.37 -13.69
C GLU A 149 -21.17 -3.96 -14.99
N ARG A 150 -20.13 -3.36 -15.53
CA ARG A 150 -19.47 -3.85 -16.73
C ARG A 150 -17.96 -3.74 -16.59
N ASP A 151 -17.25 -4.81 -16.85
CA ASP A 151 -15.78 -4.76 -16.95
C ASP A 151 -15.39 -4.18 -18.33
N VAL A 152 -14.52 -3.19 -18.29
CA VAL A 152 -13.98 -2.50 -19.48
C VAL A 152 -12.45 -2.45 -19.45
N SER A 153 -11.84 -3.34 -18.69
CA SER A 153 -10.38 -3.42 -18.48
C SER A 153 -9.60 -3.68 -19.77
N GLY A 154 -10.22 -4.37 -20.73
CA GLY A 154 -9.56 -4.88 -21.91
C GLY A 154 -8.87 -6.23 -21.66
N LEU A 155 -8.16 -6.70 -22.66
CA LEU A 155 -7.49 -7.99 -22.62
C LEU A 155 -6.25 -7.92 -21.69
N PHE A 156 -6.22 -8.81 -20.69
CA PHE A 156 -5.04 -8.97 -19.84
C PHE A 156 -4.05 -9.95 -20.48
N TYR A 157 -2.80 -9.55 -20.56
CA TYR A 157 -1.70 -10.43 -20.95
C TYR A 157 -0.42 -10.07 -20.17
N LEU A 158 0.41 -11.06 -19.95
CA LEU A 158 1.74 -10.88 -19.38
C LEU A 158 2.74 -10.57 -20.49
N ASN A 159 3.61 -9.60 -20.26
CA ASN A 159 4.68 -9.24 -21.20
C ASN A 159 5.86 -10.23 -21.09
N CYS A 160 5.58 -11.50 -21.40
CA CYS A 160 6.56 -12.57 -21.32
C CYS A 160 7.69 -12.39 -22.33
N ASP A 161 7.42 -11.82 -23.52
CA ASP A 161 8.43 -11.59 -24.56
C ASP A 161 9.53 -10.66 -24.06
N LYS A 162 9.15 -9.56 -23.40
CA LYS A 162 10.13 -8.65 -22.80
C LYS A 162 10.94 -9.33 -21.71
N ALA A 163 10.32 -10.12 -20.84
CA ALA A 163 11.02 -10.84 -19.79
C ALA A 163 11.99 -11.89 -20.37
N TYR A 164 11.57 -12.58 -21.42
CA TYR A 164 12.42 -13.55 -22.12
C TYR A 164 13.65 -12.91 -22.78
N VAL A 165 13.44 -11.83 -23.52
CA VAL A 165 14.55 -11.07 -24.15
C VAL A 165 15.53 -10.53 -23.12
N GLU A 166 15.05 -10.03 -21.99
CA GLU A 166 15.87 -9.51 -20.89
C GLU A 166 16.40 -10.61 -19.95
N LYS A 167 16.14 -11.90 -20.23
CA LYS A 167 16.52 -13.05 -19.39
C LYS A 167 16.08 -12.89 -17.93
N LYS A 168 14.83 -12.44 -17.72
CA LYS A 168 14.23 -12.26 -16.41
C LYS A 168 13.38 -13.48 -16.03
N TYR A 169 13.31 -13.76 -14.73
CA TYR A 169 12.58 -14.90 -14.17
C TYR A 169 11.20 -14.52 -13.63
N TYR A 170 10.99 -13.22 -13.39
CA TYR A 170 9.77 -12.71 -12.75
C TYR A 170 9.20 -11.49 -13.46
N ILE A 171 7.88 -11.33 -13.33
CA ILE A 171 7.20 -10.07 -13.62
C ILE A 171 6.63 -9.51 -12.30
N LYS A 172 7.03 -8.31 -11.92
CA LYS A 172 6.39 -7.51 -10.88
C LYS A 172 5.16 -6.85 -11.49
N LEU A 173 3.98 -7.46 -11.24
CA LEU A 173 2.71 -6.98 -11.73
C LEU A 173 2.05 -6.10 -10.68
N GLU A 174 1.82 -4.85 -11.02
CA GLU A 174 1.02 -3.92 -10.24
C GLU A 174 -0.37 -3.78 -10.85
N LEU A 175 -1.37 -4.13 -10.06
CA LEU A 175 -2.77 -3.95 -10.40
C LEU A 175 -3.29 -2.65 -9.79
N LYS A 176 -4.04 -1.88 -10.59
CA LYS A 176 -4.78 -0.70 -10.13
C LYS A 176 -6.23 -0.86 -10.47
N GLU A 177 -7.08 -0.48 -9.55
CA GLU A 177 -8.52 -0.39 -9.77
C GLU A 177 -8.91 1.01 -10.22
N GLU A 178 -9.85 1.06 -11.16
CA GLU A 178 -10.44 2.30 -11.66
C GLU A 178 -11.94 2.06 -11.87
N ILE A 179 -12.75 2.59 -10.96
CA ILE A 179 -14.20 2.43 -10.97
C ILE A 179 -14.81 3.74 -11.41
N ASN A 180 -15.47 3.73 -12.57
CA ASN A 180 -16.09 4.86 -13.21
C ASN A 180 -17.60 4.62 -13.36
N PHE A 181 -18.35 5.67 -13.65
CA PHE A 181 -19.78 5.59 -13.91
C PHE A 181 -20.04 5.46 -15.42
N ALA A 182 -21.03 4.63 -15.78
CA ALA A 182 -21.35 4.33 -17.16
C ALA A 182 -21.92 5.56 -17.90
N ASP A 183 -22.61 6.42 -17.19
CA ASP A 183 -23.30 7.60 -17.73
C ASP A 183 -23.30 8.76 -16.72
N ALA A 184 -23.66 9.96 -17.24
CA ALA A 184 -23.69 11.19 -16.45
C ALA A 184 -24.76 11.15 -15.33
N ILE A 185 -25.80 10.35 -15.48
CA ILE A 185 -26.87 10.26 -14.50
C ILE A 185 -26.43 9.40 -13.34
N SER A 186 -25.79 8.26 -13.60
CA SER A 186 -25.18 7.43 -12.56
C SER A 186 -24.13 8.20 -11.76
N TYR A 187 -23.36 9.06 -12.41
CA TYR A 187 -22.45 9.97 -11.74
C TYR A 187 -23.19 11.01 -10.89
N TYR A 188 -24.29 11.57 -11.40
CA TYR A 188 -25.12 12.52 -10.64
C TYR A 188 -25.75 11.87 -9.40
N ASP A 189 -26.28 10.65 -9.54
CA ASP A 189 -26.84 9.88 -8.43
C ASP A 189 -25.79 9.62 -7.35
N TYR A 190 -24.57 9.27 -7.76
CA TYR A 190 -23.43 9.11 -6.86
C TYR A 190 -23.13 10.42 -6.10
N GLU A 191 -22.96 11.55 -6.79
CA GLU A 191 -22.69 12.84 -6.13
C GLU A 191 -23.85 13.28 -5.21
N THR A 192 -25.08 12.96 -5.59
CA THR A 192 -26.28 13.20 -4.77
C THR A 192 -26.24 12.36 -3.49
N ALA A 193 -25.97 11.06 -3.60
CA ALA A 193 -25.86 10.15 -2.46
C ALA A 193 -24.71 10.58 -1.52
N LYS A 194 -23.56 10.92 -2.08
CA LYS A 194 -22.39 11.42 -1.34
C LYS A 194 -22.71 12.71 -0.60
N SER A 195 -23.35 13.68 -1.28
CA SER A 195 -23.74 14.95 -0.68
C SER A 195 -24.78 14.78 0.42
N ALA A 196 -25.77 13.89 0.22
CA ALA A 196 -26.78 13.56 1.22
C ALA A 196 -26.16 12.91 2.47
N PHE A 197 -25.26 11.95 2.27
CA PHE A 197 -24.50 11.29 3.35
C PHE A 197 -23.68 12.31 4.14
N TRP A 198 -22.94 13.19 3.46
CA TRP A 198 -22.13 14.23 4.06
C TRP A 198 -22.96 15.23 4.88
N ARG A 199 -24.08 15.73 4.31
CA ARG A 199 -24.99 16.68 4.98
C ARG A 199 -25.62 16.07 6.23
N ARG A 200 -26.02 14.80 6.19
CA ARG A 200 -26.65 14.09 7.31
C ARG A 200 -25.70 13.95 8.50
N ASN A 201 -24.38 13.79 8.23
CA ASN A 201 -23.41 13.42 9.26
C ASN A 201 -22.52 14.57 9.74
N ARG A 202 -22.32 15.61 8.91
CA ARG A 202 -21.37 16.70 9.15
C ARG A 202 -21.53 17.40 10.52
N PHE A 203 -22.74 17.51 11.03
CA PHE A 203 -23.04 18.28 12.25
C PHE A 203 -23.32 17.41 13.47
N ARG A 204 -22.94 16.14 13.46
CA ARG A 204 -23.16 15.23 14.59
C ARG A 204 -22.21 15.46 15.74
N ASP A 205 -21.01 15.99 15.45
CA ASP A 205 -20.03 16.36 16.47
C ASP A 205 -19.16 17.53 15.97
N VAL A 206 -18.20 17.95 16.80
CA VAL A 206 -17.30 19.09 16.55
C VAL A 206 -16.39 18.82 15.36
N HIS A 207 -15.87 17.59 15.26
CA HIS A 207 -15.03 17.15 14.16
C HIS A 207 -15.74 16.07 13.35
N PHE A 208 -15.54 16.14 12.03
CA PHE A 208 -16.09 15.21 11.06
C PHE A 208 -15.01 14.81 10.06
N GLU A 209 -14.71 13.53 10.00
CA GLU A 209 -13.85 12.93 9.00
C GLU A 209 -14.71 12.14 8.01
N PHE A 210 -14.48 12.36 6.71
CA PHE A 210 -15.18 11.68 5.64
C PHE A 210 -14.16 10.98 4.74
N THR A 211 -14.40 9.70 4.47
CA THR A 211 -13.57 8.88 3.57
C THR A 211 -14.46 8.23 2.52
N GLU A 212 -14.04 8.35 1.28
CA GLU A 212 -14.63 7.66 0.14
C GLU A 212 -13.70 6.54 -0.32
N GLN A 213 -14.26 5.36 -0.54
CA GLN A 213 -13.53 4.22 -1.04
C GLN A 213 -14.29 3.60 -2.21
N ARG A 214 -13.57 3.34 -3.30
CA ARG A 214 -14.04 2.60 -4.46
C ARG A 214 -13.07 1.46 -4.66
N ILE A 215 -13.50 0.24 -4.36
CA ILE A 215 -12.63 -0.94 -4.30
C ILE A 215 -13.23 -2.11 -5.07
N ILE A 216 -12.35 -2.99 -5.55
CA ILE A 216 -12.73 -4.32 -6.03
C ILE A 216 -12.34 -5.29 -4.91
N PRO A 217 -13.32 -5.91 -4.21
CA PRO A 217 -13.04 -6.77 -3.06
C PRO A 217 -12.05 -7.88 -3.39
N GLY A 218 -11.08 -8.08 -2.48
CA GLY A 218 -10.07 -9.12 -2.63
C GLY A 218 -9.01 -8.85 -3.70
N MET A 219 -8.95 -7.65 -4.28
CA MET A 219 -7.91 -7.32 -5.25
C MET A 219 -6.56 -7.13 -4.57
N VAL A 220 -5.57 -7.89 -5.02
CA VAL A 220 -4.18 -7.77 -4.56
C VAL A 220 -3.39 -6.92 -5.53
N HIS A 221 -2.98 -5.73 -5.10
CA HIS A 221 -2.34 -4.75 -5.98
C HIS A 221 -0.93 -5.12 -6.44
N HIS A 222 -0.17 -5.87 -5.63
CA HIS A 222 1.22 -6.24 -5.91
C HIS A 222 1.33 -7.75 -6.04
N ASN A 223 1.68 -8.24 -7.23
CA ASN A 223 1.86 -9.66 -7.51
C ASN A 223 3.23 -9.90 -8.13
N LEU A 224 3.94 -10.91 -7.65
CA LEU A 224 5.16 -11.42 -8.26
C LEU A 224 4.83 -12.66 -9.07
N VAL A 225 4.87 -12.53 -10.38
CA VAL A 225 4.53 -13.62 -11.29
C VAL A 225 5.81 -14.35 -11.70
N LYS A 226 5.84 -15.64 -11.45
CA LYS A 226 6.92 -16.55 -11.82
C LYS A 226 6.72 -17.02 -13.26
N LEU A 227 7.73 -16.87 -14.11
CA LEU A 227 7.69 -17.26 -15.52
C LEU A 227 8.36 -18.60 -15.82
N THR A 228 9.29 -19.04 -14.97
CA THR A 228 10.09 -20.25 -15.17
C THR A 228 10.13 -21.08 -13.90
N ASP A 229 10.42 -22.38 -14.02
CA ASP A 229 10.58 -23.24 -12.84
C ASP A 229 11.89 -23.02 -12.11
N ILE A 230 12.88 -22.42 -12.77
CA ILE A 230 14.15 -22.06 -12.16
C ILE A 230 13.93 -20.80 -11.32
N GLU A 231 14.19 -20.92 -10.03
CA GLU A 231 14.08 -19.79 -9.09
C GLU A 231 15.43 -19.35 -8.59
N PRO A 232 15.75 -18.04 -8.63
CA PRO A 232 16.86 -17.52 -7.88
C PRO A 232 16.70 -17.83 -6.40
N CYS A 233 17.67 -18.48 -5.78
CA CYS A 233 17.59 -19.07 -4.43
C CYS A 233 17.16 -18.06 -3.34
N MET A 234 17.53 -16.78 -3.49
CA MET A 234 17.21 -15.74 -2.51
C MET A 234 15.91 -14.98 -2.82
N ALA A 235 15.22 -15.26 -3.93
CA ALA A 235 13.99 -14.54 -4.31
C ALA A 235 12.74 -15.11 -3.61
N ASN A 236 12.77 -15.22 -2.29
CA ASN A 236 11.66 -15.64 -1.48
C ASN A 236 11.53 -14.82 -0.18
N PHE A 237 10.38 -14.92 0.49
CA PHE A 237 10.10 -14.15 1.68
C PHE A 237 10.98 -14.53 2.88
N PHE A 238 11.44 -15.77 2.98
CA PHE A 238 12.33 -16.20 4.05
C PHE A 238 13.66 -15.42 4.02
N TRP A 239 14.31 -15.34 2.86
CA TRP A 239 15.54 -14.55 2.72
C TRP A 239 15.29 -13.07 2.93
N PHE A 240 14.14 -12.54 2.47
CA PHE A 240 13.77 -11.15 2.77
C PHE A 240 13.70 -10.90 4.27
N PHE A 241 13.08 -11.79 5.04
CA PHE A 241 13.05 -11.71 6.49
C PHE A 241 14.46 -11.72 7.12
N VAL A 242 15.30 -12.68 6.72
CA VAL A 242 16.68 -12.77 7.22
C VAL A 242 17.51 -11.52 6.90
N PHE A 243 17.46 -11.04 5.65
CA PHE A 243 18.20 -9.84 5.23
C PHE A 243 17.67 -8.57 5.91
N THR A 244 16.38 -8.50 6.18
CA THR A 244 15.80 -7.39 6.97
C THR A 244 16.33 -7.38 8.38
N LEU A 245 16.36 -8.52 9.07
CA LEU A 245 16.94 -8.61 10.41
C LEU A 245 18.43 -8.27 10.46
N LEU A 246 19.17 -8.60 9.42
CA LEU A 246 20.58 -8.24 9.26
C LEU A 246 20.81 -6.80 8.77
N THR A 247 19.74 -6.02 8.59
CA THR A 247 19.79 -4.67 8.00
C THR A 247 20.41 -4.63 6.59
N LEU A 248 20.22 -5.68 5.82
CA LEU A 248 20.75 -5.86 4.46
C LEU A 248 19.65 -5.96 3.39
N ALA A 249 18.41 -5.52 3.71
CA ALA A 249 17.25 -5.67 2.82
C ALA A 249 17.45 -4.99 1.45
N GLU A 250 18.20 -3.88 1.37
CA GLU A 250 18.50 -3.20 0.11
C GLU A 250 19.27 -4.10 -0.88
N PHE A 251 20.24 -4.88 -0.40
CA PHE A 251 20.97 -5.82 -1.27
C PHE A 251 20.03 -6.86 -1.85
N LEU A 252 19.11 -7.42 -1.03
CA LEU A 252 18.14 -8.37 -1.51
C LEU A 252 17.15 -7.72 -2.48
N ARG A 253 16.74 -6.48 -2.23
CA ARG A 253 15.88 -5.71 -3.13
C ARG A 253 16.51 -5.54 -4.50
N CYS A 254 17.76 -5.08 -4.57
CA CYS A 254 18.53 -4.97 -5.80
C CYS A 254 18.67 -6.33 -6.49
N TYR A 255 18.94 -7.39 -5.72
CA TYR A 255 19.03 -8.75 -6.24
C TYR A 255 17.70 -9.19 -6.90
N VAL A 256 16.58 -9.07 -6.19
CA VAL A 256 15.26 -9.44 -6.73
C VAL A 256 14.90 -8.59 -7.95
N ASP A 257 15.16 -7.28 -7.91
CA ASP A 257 14.88 -6.36 -9.01
C ASP A 257 15.68 -6.68 -10.28
N SER A 258 16.89 -7.21 -10.12
CA SER A 258 17.72 -7.63 -11.25
C SER A 258 17.11 -8.77 -12.08
N PHE A 259 16.20 -9.56 -11.49
CA PHE A 259 15.51 -10.67 -12.14
C PHE A 259 14.07 -10.36 -12.53
N CYS A 260 13.60 -9.12 -12.34
CA CYS A 260 12.22 -8.74 -12.57
C CYS A 260 12.05 -7.80 -13.77
N VAL A 261 10.91 -7.93 -14.45
CA VAL A 261 10.34 -6.91 -15.34
C VAL A 261 9.14 -6.30 -14.63
N TYR A 262 8.95 -4.99 -14.77
CA TYR A 262 7.77 -4.30 -14.24
C TYR A 262 6.66 -4.23 -15.27
N GLN A 263 5.47 -4.59 -14.85
CA GLN A 263 4.25 -4.45 -15.63
C GLN A 263 3.13 -3.88 -14.76
N LYS A 264 2.33 -3.00 -15.34
CA LYS A 264 1.13 -2.44 -14.71
C LYS A 264 -0.09 -2.77 -15.51
N PHE A 265 -1.18 -3.05 -14.81
CA PHE A 265 -2.47 -3.26 -15.45
C PHE A 265 -3.57 -2.57 -14.64
N LYS A 266 -4.53 -1.95 -15.35
CA LYS A 266 -5.71 -1.33 -14.73
C LYS A 266 -6.92 -2.22 -14.92
N VAL A 267 -7.52 -2.64 -13.81
CA VAL A 267 -8.86 -3.22 -13.81
C VAL A 267 -9.86 -2.08 -13.79
N ARG A 268 -10.65 -1.96 -14.86
CA ARG A 268 -11.61 -0.88 -15.05
C ARG A 268 -13.03 -1.43 -14.99
N LYS A 269 -13.81 -0.86 -14.11
CA LYS A 269 -15.24 -1.17 -13.97
C LYS A 269 -16.09 0.06 -14.27
N LEU A 270 -17.16 -0.15 -15.02
CA LEU A 270 -18.23 0.83 -15.17
C LEU A 270 -19.43 0.36 -14.34
N VAL A 271 -19.97 1.26 -13.53
CA VAL A 271 -21.17 1.01 -12.72
C VAL A 271 -22.32 1.89 -13.19
N SER A 272 -23.53 1.34 -13.22
CA SER A 272 -24.75 2.06 -13.55
C SER A 272 -25.76 1.98 -12.41
N THR A 273 -26.37 3.11 -12.07
CA THR A 273 -27.47 3.21 -11.11
C THR A 273 -28.83 2.96 -11.76
N ARG A 274 -28.84 2.69 -13.07
CA ARG A 274 -30.05 2.43 -13.84
C ARG A 274 -30.12 0.99 -14.27
N TYR A 275 -31.35 0.55 -14.43
CA TYR A 275 -31.67 -0.69 -15.12
C TYR A 275 -31.54 -0.44 -16.63
N ASP A 276 -30.61 -1.11 -17.29
CA ASP A 276 -30.51 -1.12 -18.77
C ASP A 276 -31.57 -2.02 -19.38
#